data_4e8929816645fd34cbf1f049d5d7bd50
#
_entry.id   4e8929816645fd34cbf1f049d5d7bd50
#
_cell.length_a   1.000
_cell.length_b   1.000
_cell.length_c   1.000
_cell.angle_alpha   90.00
_cell.angle_beta   90.00
_cell.angle_gamma   90.00
#
_symmetry.space_group_name_H-M   'P 1'
#
loop_
_entity.id
_entity.type
_entity.pdbx_description
1 polymer ?
#
loop_
_entity_poly.entity_id
_entity_poly.type
_entity_poly.pdbx_seq_one_letter_code
_entity_poly.pdbx_strand_id
1 'polypeptide(L)'
;MPSEQPMLAFAFFNETPMHDFPHHYRCLATANVSQSVVQVASDGLVNLATDAPKEFGGPGDQWSPEALLIAAVADCFILTFRAIAAPSRVTWHAIDCEATGTLERIDRTPQFTEIRLAIRISVPSDMEEERMTRVLQKAEKSCLITNSLTATVHLDVEINRES
;
A
#
# COMPACT_ATOMS: atom_id res chain seq x y z
N MET A 1 -9.19 45.08 -4.59
CA MET A 1 -9.81 43.87 -5.16
C MET A 1 -8.83 42.73 -4.91
N PRO A 2 -9.02 41.90 -3.87
CA PRO A 2 -8.21 40.71 -3.73
C PRO A 2 -8.73 39.63 -4.66
N SER A 3 -7.84 39.07 -5.46
CA SER A 3 -8.08 37.98 -6.40
C SER A 3 -8.34 36.70 -5.61
N GLU A 4 -9.58 36.22 -5.65
CA GLU A 4 -9.95 34.87 -5.23
C GLU A 4 -9.22 33.86 -6.12
N GLN A 5 -8.24 33.16 -5.56
CA GLN A 5 -7.74 31.94 -6.17
C GLN A 5 -8.79 30.85 -5.97
N PRO A 6 -9.19 30.11 -7.02
CA PRO A 6 -10.13 29.01 -6.85
C PRO A 6 -9.44 27.90 -6.08
N MET A 7 -10.02 27.52 -4.92
CA MET A 7 -9.69 26.29 -4.24
C MET A 7 -9.82 25.13 -5.26
N LEU A 8 -8.70 24.52 -5.60
CA LEU A 8 -8.67 23.28 -6.37
C LEU A 8 -9.38 22.21 -5.53
N ALA A 9 -10.66 22.02 -5.82
CA ALA A 9 -11.44 20.90 -5.31
C ALA A 9 -10.77 19.62 -5.81
N PHE A 10 -10.21 18.82 -4.90
CA PHE A 10 -9.69 17.49 -5.17
C PHE A 10 -10.85 16.55 -5.54
N ALA A 11 -11.30 16.62 -6.79
CA ALA A 11 -12.23 15.68 -7.39
C ALA A 11 -11.45 14.52 -8.03
N PHE A 12 -10.83 13.65 -7.22
CA PHE A 12 -10.21 12.41 -7.69
C PHE A 12 -10.84 11.15 -7.12
N PHE A 13 -12.09 11.23 -6.66
CA PHE A 13 -12.90 10.03 -6.55
C PHE A 13 -13.81 9.99 -7.77
N ASN A 14 -13.45 9.18 -8.75
CA ASN A 14 -14.39 8.71 -9.74
C ASN A 14 -15.58 8.15 -8.96
N GLU A 15 -16.78 8.69 -9.15
CA GLU A 15 -18.02 8.22 -8.53
C GLU A 15 -18.48 6.87 -9.12
N THR A 16 -17.51 5.97 -9.35
CA THR A 16 -17.81 4.61 -9.73
C THR A 16 -18.37 3.92 -8.48
N PRO A 17 -19.64 3.50 -8.47
CA PRO A 17 -20.22 2.85 -7.31
C PRO A 17 -19.44 1.58 -6.99
N MET A 18 -19.23 1.32 -5.69
CA MET A 18 -18.66 0.05 -5.26
C MET A 18 -19.59 -1.09 -5.68
N HIS A 19 -19.00 -2.15 -6.22
CA HIS A 19 -19.75 -3.36 -6.55
C HIS A 19 -20.03 -4.18 -5.29
N ASP A 20 -21.10 -4.96 -5.30
CA ASP A 20 -21.41 -5.91 -4.24
C ASP A 20 -20.41 -7.09 -4.22
N PHE A 21 -20.11 -7.63 -3.04
CA PHE A 21 -19.30 -8.83 -2.90
C PHE A 21 -20.04 -10.09 -3.41
N PRO A 22 -19.30 -11.11 -3.92
CA PRO A 22 -17.85 -11.25 -3.95
C PRO A 22 -17.19 -10.57 -5.14
N HIS A 23 -15.92 -10.11 -4.97
CA HIS A 23 -15.07 -9.64 -6.05
C HIS A 23 -14.04 -10.71 -6.43
N HIS A 24 -13.74 -10.85 -7.72
CA HIS A 24 -12.77 -11.80 -8.25
C HIS A 24 -11.63 -11.07 -8.94
N TYR A 25 -10.40 -11.41 -8.56
CA TYR A 25 -9.18 -10.88 -9.15
C TYR A 25 -8.42 -12.02 -9.83
N ARG A 26 -7.86 -11.76 -11.02
CA ARG A 26 -7.18 -12.76 -11.82
C ARG A 26 -5.84 -12.22 -12.31
N CYS A 27 -4.78 -13.02 -12.11
CA CYS A 27 -3.47 -12.82 -12.72
C CYS A 27 -3.01 -14.12 -13.38
N LEU A 28 -2.19 -13.99 -14.41
CA LEU A 28 -1.53 -15.07 -15.10
C LEU A 28 -0.02 -14.92 -14.95
N ALA A 29 0.66 -15.94 -14.48
CA ALA A 29 2.12 -15.99 -14.48
C ALA A 29 2.58 -17.02 -15.53
N THR A 30 3.54 -16.64 -16.38
CA THR A 30 4.07 -17.47 -17.45
C THR A 30 5.59 -17.53 -17.38
N ALA A 31 6.14 -18.72 -17.48
CA ALA A 31 7.58 -18.97 -17.55
C ALA A 31 7.89 -20.00 -18.63
N ASN A 32 9.16 -20.00 -19.09
CA ASN A 32 9.69 -21.06 -19.95
C ASN A 32 11.07 -21.50 -19.45
N VAL A 33 11.50 -22.69 -19.87
CA VAL A 33 12.75 -23.31 -19.40
C VAL A 33 14.01 -22.55 -19.81
N SER A 34 13.95 -21.70 -20.83
CA SER A 34 15.10 -20.98 -21.38
C SER A 34 15.37 -19.62 -20.69
N GLN A 35 14.48 -19.18 -19.80
CA GLN A 35 14.55 -17.88 -19.15
C GLN A 35 14.25 -18.01 -17.64
N SER A 36 14.97 -17.27 -16.80
CA SER A 36 14.68 -17.20 -15.36
C SER A 36 13.46 -16.30 -15.07
N VAL A 37 13.28 -15.27 -15.89
CA VAL A 37 12.24 -14.26 -15.72
C VAL A 37 10.85 -14.86 -15.95
N VAL A 38 9.96 -14.60 -14.99
CA VAL A 38 8.51 -14.89 -15.08
C VAL A 38 7.78 -13.64 -15.54
N GLN A 39 6.85 -13.78 -16.46
CA GLN A 39 5.95 -12.71 -16.87
C GLN A 39 4.63 -12.80 -16.11
N VAL A 40 4.28 -11.76 -15.37
CA VAL A 40 3.00 -11.65 -14.67
C VAL A 40 2.11 -10.66 -15.42
N ALA A 41 0.89 -11.05 -15.71
CA ALA A 41 -0.09 -10.29 -16.45
C ALA A 41 -1.45 -10.26 -15.75
N SER A 42 -2.15 -9.17 -15.90
CA SER A 42 -3.56 -9.02 -15.53
C SER A 42 -4.28 -8.23 -16.62
N ASP A 43 -5.56 -8.50 -16.82
CA ASP A 43 -6.33 -7.90 -17.91
C ASP A 43 -6.32 -6.37 -17.86
N GLY A 44 -5.94 -5.73 -18.97
CA GLY A 44 -5.87 -4.27 -19.09
C GLY A 44 -4.68 -3.60 -18.40
N LEU A 45 -3.76 -4.36 -17.80
CA LEU A 45 -2.58 -3.82 -17.12
C LEU A 45 -1.28 -4.12 -17.88
N VAL A 46 -0.25 -3.35 -17.58
CA VAL A 46 1.11 -3.57 -18.10
C VAL A 46 1.66 -4.86 -17.48
N ASN A 47 2.26 -5.71 -18.34
CA ASN A 47 2.93 -6.92 -17.88
C ASN A 47 4.13 -6.57 -16.98
N LEU A 48 4.33 -7.37 -15.95
CA LEU A 48 5.40 -7.22 -15.00
C LEU A 48 6.38 -8.39 -15.12
N ALA A 49 7.66 -8.07 -15.31
CA ALA A 49 8.73 -9.05 -15.25
C ALA A 49 9.13 -9.28 -13.79
N THR A 50 9.21 -10.55 -13.37
CA THR A 50 9.59 -10.94 -12.02
C THR A 50 10.67 -12.02 -12.04
N ASP A 51 11.48 -12.07 -10.99
CA ASP A 51 12.48 -13.12 -10.78
C ASP A 51 12.64 -13.39 -9.27
N ALA A 52 13.39 -14.41 -8.92
CA ALA A 52 13.73 -14.69 -7.54
C ALA A 52 14.56 -13.53 -6.94
N PRO A 53 14.37 -13.17 -5.67
CA PRO A 53 15.19 -12.17 -5.01
C PRO A 53 16.59 -12.71 -4.69
N LYS A 54 17.51 -11.82 -4.34
CA LYS A 54 18.90 -12.21 -4.01
C LYS A 54 18.98 -13.23 -2.88
N GLU A 55 18.09 -13.12 -1.91
CA GLU A 55 17.99 -14.00 -0.74
C GLU A 55 17.69 -15.46 -1.13
N PHE A 56 17.09 -15.66 -2.28
CA PHE A 56 16.82 -16.97 -2.88
C PHE A 56 17.69 -17.27 -4.11
N GLY A 57 18.82 -16.57 -4.25
CA GLY A 57 19.81 -16.80 -5.31
C GLY A 57 19.46 -16.18 -6.67
N GLY A 58 18.47 -15.30 -6.74
CA GLY A 58 18.15 -14.56 -7.94
C GLY A 58 19.07 -13.36 -8.19
N PRO A 59 18.96 -12.70 -9.36
CA PRO A 59 19.80 -11.56 -9.72
C PRO A 59 19.46 -10.29 -8.91
N GLY A 60 18.22 -10.15 -8.47
CA GLY A 60 17.74 -9.00 -7.70
C GLY A 60 17.61 -7.71 -8.51
N ASP A 61 17.38 -7.82 -9.79
CA ASP A 61 17.17 -6.71 -10.75
C ASP A 61 15.73 -6.65 -11.29
N GLN A 62 14.87 -7.54 -10.81
CA GLN A 62 13.45 -7.60 -11.11
C GLN A 62 12.63 -7.59 -9.81
N TRP A 63 11.33 -7.31 -9.94
CA TRP A 63 10.38 -7.54 -8.86
C TRP A 63 10.39 -9.01 -8.45
N SER A 64 10.32 -9.27 -7.16
CA SER A 64 10.11 -10.63 -6.64
C SER A 64 8.71 -10.79 -6.09
N PRO A 65 8.19 -12.02 -5.91
CA PRO A 65 6.90 -12.24 -5.25
C PRO A 65 6.84 -11.61 -3.85
N GLU A 66 7.94 -11.66 -3.10
CA GLU A 66 8.05 -11.05 -1.77
C GLU A 66 7.94 -9.53 -1.85
N ALA A 67 8.67 -8.90 -2.77
CA ALA A 67 8.61 -7.46 -2.98
C ALA A 67 7.22 -7.01 -3.44
N LEU A 68 6.56 -7.77 -4.32
CA LEU A 68 5.20 -7.50 -4.77
C LEU A 68 4.18 -7.60 -3.62
N LEU A 69 4.32 -8.58 -2.74
CA LEU A 69 3.45 -8.70 -1.56
C LEU A 69 3.58 -7.49 -0.65
N ILE A 70 4.81 -7.07 -0.35
CA ILE A 70 5.07 -5.91 0.49
C ILE A 70 4.63 -4.61 -0.19
N ALA A 71 4.83 -4.48 -1.51
CA ALA A 71 4.30 -3.35 -2.28
C ALA A 71 2.76 -3.29 -2.22
N ALA A 72 2.08 -4.43 -2.33
CA ALA A 72 0.62 -4.50 -2.20
C ALA A 72 0.14 -4.06 -0.82
N VAL A 73 0.89 -4.38 0.24
CA VAL A 73 0.59 -3.91 1.61
C VAL A 73 0.69 -2.39 1.70
N ALA A 74 1.79 -1.79 1.21
CA ALA A 74 2.01 -0.34 1.24
C ALA A 74 0.95 0.41 0.44
N ASP A 75 0.66 -0.05 -0.77
CA ASP A 75 -0.36 0.55 -1.65
C ASP A 75 -1.76 0.44 -1.04
N CYS A 76 -2.14 -0.74 -0.55
CA CYS A 76 -3.42 -0.96 0.11
C CYS A 76 -3.61 -0.05 1.33
N PHE A 77 -2.56 0.17 2.13
CA PHE A 77 -2.62 1.11 3.26
C PHE A 77 -2.97 2.53 2.77
N ILE A 78 -2.25 3.05 1.77
CA ILE A 78 -2.49 4.41 1.23
C ILE A 78 -3.89 4.53 0.65
N LEU A 79 -4.35 3.56 -0.16
CA LEU A 79 -5.68 3.58 -0.74
C LEU A 79 -6.77 3.53 0.33
N THR A 80 -6.59 2.70 1.36
CA THR A 80 -7.51 2.61 2.51
C THR A 80 -7.51 3.91 3.31
N PHE A 81 -6.33 4.50 3.57
CA PHE A 81 -6.23 5.82 4.21
C PHE A 81 -7.02 6.88 3.45
N ARG A 82 -6.83 6.98 2.13
CA ARG A 82 -7.56 7.94 1.29
C ARG A 82 -9.08 7.76 1.38
N ALA A 83 -9.55 6.52 1.34
CA ALA A 83 -10.97 6.20 1.45
C ALA A 83 -11.58 6.61 2.81
N ILE A 84 -10.79 6.51 3.90
CA ILE A 84 -11.23 6.88 5.25
C ILE A 84 -11.04 8.38 5.50
N ALA A 85 -9.99 8.99 5.01
CA ALA A 85 -9.67 10.39 5.20
C ALA A 85 -10.75 11.32 4.63
N ALA A 86 -11.25 11.02 3.43
CA ALA A 86 -12.26 11.83 2.75
C ALA A 86 -13.53 12.06 3.60
N PRO A 87 -14.26 11.03 4.08
CA PRO A 87 -15.42 11.23 4.94
C PRO A 87 -15.07 11.74 6.35
N SER A 88 -13.84 11.52 6.82
CA SER A 88 -13.36 11.98 8.13
C SER A 88 -13.01 13.47 8.15
N ARG A 89 -13.05 14.15 7.00
CA ARG A 89 -12.73 15.58 6.86
C ARG A 89 -11.37 15.96 7.47
N VAL A 90 -10.37 15.10 7.30
CA VAL A 90 -8.98 15.41 7.61
C VAL A 90 -8.28 15.97 6.37
N THR A 91 -7.45 16.97 6.55
CA THR A 91 -6.69 17.61 5.49
C THR A 91 -5.25 17.12 5.53
N TRP A 92 -4.67 16.81 4.40
CA TRP A 92 -3.29 16.35 4.27
C TRP A 92 -2.74 16.77 2.90
N HIS A 93 -1.40 16.87 2.79
CA HIS A 93 -0.70 17.29 1.58
C HIS A 93 -0.07 16.10 0.85
N ALA A 94 0.72 15.32 1.58
CA ALA A 94 1.41 14.15 1.04
C ALA A 94 1.48 13.03 2.09
N ILE A 95 1.58 11.80 1.62
CA ILE A 95 1.76 10.63 2.48
C ILE A 95 2.70 9.63 1.81
N ASP A 96 3.67 9.16 2.56
CA ASP A 96 4.54 8.05 2.21
C ASP A 96 4.27 6.88 3.15
N CYS A 97 4.28 5.68 2.60
CA CYS A 97 4.21 4.44 3.37
C CYS A 97 5.39 3.55 2.95
N GLU A 98 6.36 3.41 3.83
CA GLU A 98 7.41 2.41 3.69
C GLU A 98 6.98 1.14 4.43
N ALA A 99 6.80 0.04 3.70
CA ALA A 99 6.47 -1.25 4.26
C ALA A 99 7.71 -2.15 4.28
N THR A 100 7.97 -2.79 5.42
CA THR A 100 9.03 -3.79 5.58
C THR A 100 8.43 -5.07 6.10
N GLY A 101 8.69 -6.19 5.42
CA GLY A 101 8.25 -7.52 5.84
C GLY A 101 9.44 -8.34 6.37
N THR A 102 9.27 -8.98 7.52
CA THR A 102 10.22 -9.94 8.07
C THR A 102 9.81 -11.35 7.67
N LEU A 103 10.64 -12.01 6.88
CA LEU A 103 10.46 -13.40 6.47
C LEU A 103 11.30 -14.31 7.37
N GLU A 104 10.65 -15.24 8.03
CA GLU A 104 11.30 -16.18 8.94
C GLU A 104 10.87 -17.62 8.63
N ARG A 105 11.58 -18.57 9.22
CA ARG A 105 11.22 -19.98 9.13
C ARG A 105 10.61 -20.44 10.45
N ILE A 106 9.31 -20.67 10.45
CA ILE A 106 8.57 -21.22 11.59
C ILE A 106 8.21 -22.68 11.27
N ASP A 107 8.60 -23.59 12.14
CA ASP A 107 8.36 -25.02 11.97
C ASP A 107 8.70 -25.56 10.55
N ARG A 108 9.87 -25.14 10.02
CA ARG A 108 10.39 -25.44 8.69
C ARG A 108 9.66 -24.76 7.52
N THR A 109 8.64 -23.94 7.79
CA THR A 109 7.88 -23.21 6.76
C THR A 109 8.32 -21.77 6.70
N PRO A 110 8.86 -21.26 5.57
CA PRO A 110 9.10 -19.84 5.39
C PRO A 110 7.79 -19.07 5.33
N GLN A 111 7.67 -17.99 6.11
CA GLN A 111 6.49 -17.13 6.11
C GLN A 111 6.84 -15.73 6.63
N PHE A 112 6.06 -14.73 6.21
CA PHE A 112 6.15 -13.42 6.83
C PHE A 112 5.58 -13.48 8.24
N THR A 113 6.37 -13.08 9.23
CA THR A 113 6.00 -13.06 10.66
C THR A 113 5.62 -11.67 11.11
N GLU A 114 6.26 -10.64 10.55
CA GLU A 114 6.01 -9.25 10.88
C GLU A 114 5.95 -8.38 9.63
N ILE A 115 5.13 -7.35 9.67
CA ILE A 115 5.08 -6.26 8.72
C ILE A 115 5.13 -4.96 9.50
N ARG A 116 6.08 -4.10 9.17
CA ARG A 116 6.20 -2.75 9.73
C ARG A 116 5.82 -1.74 8.66
N LEU A 117 4.89 -0.85 9.02
CA LEU A 117 4.46 0.28 8.20
C LEU A 117 5.01 1.56 8.82
N ALA A 118 5.97 2.19 8.18
CA ALA A 118 6.49 3.49 8.55
C ALA A 118 5.82 4.57 7.69
N ILE A 119 4.95 5.35 8.31
CA ILE A 119 4.15 6.38 7.64
C ILE A 119 4.75 7.74 7.92
N ARG A 120 5.02 8.49 6.85
CA ARG A 120 5.30 9.92 6.91
C ARG A 120 4.16 10.67 6.22
N ILE A 121 3.52 11.58 6.93
CA ILE A 121 2.41 12.37 6.40
C ILE A 121 2.63 13.85 6.66
N SER A 122 2.46 14.68 5.63
CA SER A 122 2.47 16.13 5.77
C SER A 122 1.04 16.66 5.82
N VAL A 123 0.80 17.56 6.76
CA VAL A 123 -0.51 18.12 7.09
C VAL A 123 -0.43 19.63 7.30
N PRO A 124 -1.54 20.38 7.12
CA PRO A 124 -1.62 21.79 7.49
C PRO A 124 -1.32 22.00 8.98
N SER A 125 -0.80 23.17 9.32
CA SER A 125 -0.39 23.52 10.69
C SER A 125 -1.52 23.46 11.73
N ASP A 126 -2.78 23.65 11.32
CA ASP A 126 -4.00 23.59 12.14
C ASP A 126 -4.60 22.18 12.27
N MET A 127 -4.02 21.16 11.60
CA MET A 127 -4.50 19.78 11.70
C MET A 127 -4.22 19.21 13.09
N GLU A 128 -5.27 18.67 13.74
CA GLU A 128 -5.13 17.99 15.02
C GLU A 128 -4.44 16.63 14.85
N GLU A 129 -3.29 16.46 15.50
CA GLU A 129 -2.47 15.27 15.44
C GLU A 129 -3.22 13.99 15.88
N GLU A 130 -3.95 14.06 17.01
CA GLU A 130 -4.75 12.93 17.48
C GLU A 130 -5.80 12.48 16.47
N ARG A 131 -6.42 13.43 15.76
CA ARG A 131 -7.43 13.13 14.76
C ARG A 131 -6.81 12.40 13.56
N MET A 132 -5.66 12.89 13.08
CA MET A 132 -4.92 12.24 12.00
C MET A 132 -4.45 10.86 12.42
N THR A 133 -3.89 10.71 13.61
CA THR A 133 -3.45 9.41 14.16
C THR A 133 -4.59 8.40 14.21
N ARG A 134 -5.78 8.80 14.66
CA ARG A 134 -6.97 7.92 14.66
C ARG A 134 -7.36 7.46 13.26
N VAL A 135 -7.25 8.34 12.27
CA VAL A 135 -7.56 7.99 10.86
C VAL A 135 -6.53 7.00 10.31
N LEU A 136 -5.23 7.20 10.59
CA LEU A 136 -4.16 6.29 10.17
C LEU A 136 -4.28 4.91 10.83
N GLN A 137 -4.58 4.87 12.13
CA GLN A 137 -4.84 3.61 12.86
C GLN A 137 -6.07 2.87 12.32
N LYS A 138 -7.11 3.61 11.95
CA LYS A 138 -8.29 3.01 11.31
C LYS A 138 -7.96 2.46 9.92
N ALA A 139 -7.09 3.15 9.17
CA ALA A 139 -6.63 2.67 7.87
C ALA A 139 -5.85 1.36 7.99
N GLU A 140 -4.93 1.25 8.96
CA GLU A 140 -4.19 0.02 9.23
C GLU A 140 -5.16 -1.14 9.53
N LYS A 141 -6.08 -0.97 10.47
CA LYS A 141 -7.06 -2.01 10.86
C LYS A 141 -8.02 -2.41 9.73
N SER A 142 -8.24 -1.54 8.75
CA SER A 142 -9.16 -1.76 7.63
C SER A 142 -8.45 -2.19 6.34
N CYS A 143 -7.12 -2.29 6.34
CA CYS A 143 -6.35 -2.70 5.18
C CYS A 143 -6.63 -4.17 4.84
N LEU A 144 -7.31 -4.42 3.71
CA LEU A 144 -7.72 -5.78 3.34
C LEU A 144 -6.55 -6.73 3.07
N ILE A 145 -5.43 -6.20 2.55
CA ILE A 145 -4.25 -7.05 2.27
C ILE A 145 -3.64 -7.55 3.58
N THR A 146 -3.38 -6.67 4.55
CA THR A 146 -2.84 -7.09 5.84
C THR A 146 -3.81 -7.99 6.59
N ASN A 147 -5.12 -7.75 6.52
CA ASN A 147 -6.15 -8.59 7.12
C ASN A 147 -6.22 -10.01 6.49
N SER A 148 -5.63 -10.21 5.32
CA SER A 148 -5.53 -11.50 4.63
C SER A 148 -4.23 -12.26 4.97
N LEU A 149 -3.35 -11.67 5.78
CA LEU A 149 -2.06 -12.24 6.19
C LEU A 149 -2.09 -12.64 7.66
N THR A 150 -1.21 -13.55 8.03
CA THR A 150 -1.04 -13.99 9.44
C THR A 150 0.07 -13.22 10.17
N ALA A 151 0.83 -12.39 9.43
CA ALA A 151 1.90 -11.59 10.00
C ALA A 151 1.36 -10.53 10.97
N THR A 152 2.12 -10.26 12.05
CA THR A 152 1.82 -9.15 12.97
C THR A 152 2.15 -7.82 12.29
N VAL A 153 1.23 -6.86 12.35
CA VAL A 153 1.42 -5.54 11.73
C VAL A 153 1.76 -4.51 12.80
N HIS A 154 2.81 -3.73 12.54
CA HIS A 154 3.24 -2.59 13.36
C HIS A 154 3.12 -1.30 12.57
N LEU A 155 2.56 -0.26 13.18
CA LEU A 155 2.35 1.04 12.56
C LEU A 155 3.17 2.10 13.31
N ASP A 156 4.15 2.68 12.62
CA ASP A 156 4.92 3.83 13.08
C ASP A 156 4.49 5.07 12.28
N VAL A 157 4.21 6.17 12.95
CA VAL A 157 3.65 7.38 12.32
C VAL A 157 4.50 8.60 12.65
N GLU A 158 4.87 9.34 11.62
CA GLU A 158 5.50 10.66 11.69
C GLU A 158 4.59 11.67 10.99
N ILE A 159 4.12 12.68 11.74
CA ILE A 159 3.25 13.74 11.24
C ILE A 159 4.05 15.03 11.14
N ASN A 160 4.25 15.52 9.92
CA ASN A 160 4.98 16.75 9.61
C ASN A 160 3.97 17.87 9.31
N ARG A 161 4.05 18.97 10.09
CA ARG A 161 3.20 20.16 9.89
C ARG A 161 3.87 21.13 8.96
N GLU A 162 3.15 21.50 7.90
CA GLU A 162 3.60 22.48 6.92
C GLU A 162 2.75 23.76 7.04
N SER A 163 3.43 24.91 6.89
CA SER A 163 2.81 26.22 6.98
C SER A 163 2.03 26.60 5.74
#